data_ccdb4f7bb8fe317d9dfd13e6eebec651
#
_entry.id   ccdb4f7bb8fe317d9dfd13e6eebec651
#
_cell.length_a   1.000
_cell.length_b   1.000
_cell.length_c   1.000
_cell.angle_alpha   90.00
_cell.angle_beta   90.00
_cell.angle_gamma   90.00
#
_symmetry.space_group_name_H-M   'P 1'
#
loop_
_entity.id
_entity.type
_entity.pdbx_description
1 polymer ?
#
loop_
_entity_poly.entity_id
_entity_poly.type
_entity_poly.pdbx_seq_one_letter_code
_entity_poly.pdbx_strand_id
1 'polypeptide(L)'
;MVAALALAGCRHDSFTIEGTIEGGANQTVWLEELAPDGPIFIDSIPLDGQGCFSYTYRMPYRSFYNLHTTADNYIVTLPDYGETVDVHGRWDNLSLSYTVEGSPESVLLWQLQQYTNEGARLLADLVDTTNHYQQLLQDGKVSQAAVDAKKRFTDSLYRDERDRQREYVYDFVDQNRGSLSTLIALYKTFNDRALINPRDSVGEQCYRTVREGLQERYPDNPHTRHFAQ
;
A
#
# COMPACT_ATOMS: atom_id res chain seq x y z
N MET A 1 -55.47 -0.08 -0.92
CA MET A 1 -54.42 -0.65 -0.06
C MET A 1 -53.20 -0.89 -0.91
N VAL A 2 -52.20 -0.02 -0.84
CA VAL A 2 -50.92 -0.16 -1.53
C VAL A 2 -49.95 -0.82 -0.52
N ALA A 3 -49.57 -2.05 -0.79
CA ALA A 3 -48.56 -2.74 0.00
C ALA A 3 -47.19 -2.17 -0.35
N ALA A 4 -46.58 -1.43 0.55
CA ALA A 4 -45.21 -1.01 0.46
C ALA A 4 -44.31 -2.26 0.71
N LEU A 5 -43.72 -2.81 -0.34
CA LEU A 5 -42.61 -3.77 -0.18
C LEU A 5 -41.44 -2.99 0.42
N ALA A 6 -41.17 -3.18 1.69
CA ALA A 6 -39.91 -2.84 2.31
C ALA A 6 -38.84 -3.76 1.71
N LEU A 7 -38.04 -3.24 0.79
CA LEU A 7 -36.77 -3.85 0.42
C LEU A 7 -35.87 -3.79 1.66
N ALA A 8 -35.88 -4.86 2.44
CA ALA A 8 -34.85 -5.14 3.43
C ALA A 8 -33.56 -5.31 2.63
N GLY A 9 -32.77 -4.25 2.50
CA GLY A 9 -31.43 -4.30 1.95
C GLY A 9 -30.64 -5.28 2.82
N CYS A 10 -30.34 -6.45 2.29
CA CYS A 10 -29.32 -7.33 2.88
C CYS A 10 -28.05 -6.47 2.96
N ARG A 11 -27.66 -6.05 4.16
CA ARG A 11 -26.30 -5.58 4.40
C ARG A 11 -25.43 -6.80 4.13
N HIS A 12 -24.79 -6.83 2.96
CA HIS A 12 -23.77 -7.82 2.68
C HIS A 12 -22.60 -7.49 3.61
N ASP A 13 -22.42 -8.30 4.64
CA ASP A 13 -21.28 -8.25 5.57
C ASP A 13 -20.03 -8.94 4.96
N SER A 14 -19.89 -8.86 3.65
CA SER A 14 -18.86 -9.50 2.86
C SER A 14 -18.35 -8.55 1.77
N PHE A 15 -17.17 -8.84 1.25
CA PHE A 15 -16.65 -8.29 0.00
C PHE A 15 -16.25 -9.43 -0.92
N THR A 16 -16.11 -9.12 -2.21
CA THR A 16 -15.53 -10.03 -3.19
C THR A 16 -14.18 -9.48 -3.64
N ILE A 17 -13.17 -10.35 -3.71
CA ILE A 17 -11.92 -10.04 -4.40
C ILE A 17 -11.81 -10.96 -5.62
N GLU A 18 -11.60 -10.35 -6.78
CA GLU A 18 -11.51 -11.08 -8.04
C GLU A 18 -10.49 -10.43 -8.98
N GLY A 19 -10.20 -11.06 -10.09
CA GLY A 19 -9.31 -10.48 -11.08
C GLY A 19 -8.51 -11.51 -11.85
N THR A 20 -7.40 -11.03 -12.45
CA THR A 20 -6.52 -11.85 -13.27
C THR A 20 -5.05 -11.58 -12.90
N ILE A 21 -4.31 -12.65 -12.64
CA ILE A 21 -2.86 -12.60 -12.41
C ILE A 21 -2.17 -13.27 -13.60
N GLU A 22 -1.66 -12.45 -14.51
CA GLU A 22 -0.93 -12.90 -15.71
C GLU A 22 0.30 -13.75 -15.30
N GLY A 23 0.47 -14.90 -15.93
CA GLY A 23 1.50 -15.86 -15.59
C GLY A 23 1.21 -16.73 -14.37
N GLY A 24 0.05 -16.54 -13.71
CA GLY A 24 -0.39 -17.31 -12.55
C GLY A 24 -1.30 -18.52 -12.86
N ALA A 25 -1.40 -18.95 -14.11
CA ALA A 25 -2.28 -20.07 -14.50
C ALA A 25 -2.04 -21.33 -13.66
N ASN A 26 -3.12 -21.86 -13.05
CA ASN A 26 -3.12 -23.03 -12.16
C ASN A 26 -2.23 -22.90 -10.90
N GLN A 27 -1.86 -21.67 -10.54
CA GLN A 27 -1.17 -21.36 -9.29
C GLN A 27 -2.20 -21.08 -8.17
N THR A 28 -1.71 -20.76 -6.99
CA THR A 28 -2.55 -20.42 -5.82
C THR A 28 -2.04 -19.11 -5.23
N VAL A 29 -2.96 -18.19 -4.93
CA VAL A 29 -2.68 -17.01 -4.11
C VAL A 29 -3.25 -17.22 -2.72
N TRP A 30 -2.69 -16.54 -1.74
CA TRP A 30 -3.13 -16.61 -0.35
C TRP A 30 -3.74 -15.29 0.07
N LEU A 31 -4.85 -15.37 0.82
CA LEU A 31 -5.54 -14.23 1.40
C LEU A 31 -5.38 -14.25 2.92
N GLU A 32 -4.93 -13.12 3.46
CA GLU A 32 -4.78 -12.90 4.90
C GLU A 32 -5.45 -11.60 5.31
N GLU A 33 -6.02 -11.54 6.51
CA GLU A 33 -6.37 -10.28 7.16
C GLU A 33 -5.15 -9.75 7.92
N LEU A 34 -4.81 -8.48 7.72
CA LEU A 34 -3.82 -7.77 8.53
C LEU A 34 -4.50 -7.19 9.78
N ALA A 35 -4.87 -8.06 10.73
CA ALA A 35 -5.50 -7.65 11.97
C ALA A 35 -4.51 -6.88 12.89
N PRO A 36 -5.00 -6.07 13.86
CA PRO A 36 -4.15 -5.29 14.75
C PRO A 36 -3.12 -6.11 15.53
N ASP A 37 -3.46 -7.34 15.89
CA ASP A 37 -2.61 -8.25 16.66
C ASP A 37 -1.71 -9.14 15.79
N GLY A 38 -1.79 -8.98 14.46
CA GLY A 38 -1.00 -9.71 13.48
C GLY A 38 -1.83 -10.34 12.36
N PRO A 39 -1.18 -10.87 11.32
CA PRO A 39 -1.88 -11.45 10.18
C PRO A 39 -2.66 -12.72 10.55
N ILE A 40 -3.87 -12.83 10.02
CA ILE A 40 -4.76 -13.97 10.18
C ILE A 40 -4.96 -14.58 8.79
N PHE A 41 -4.53 -15.83 8.61
CA PHE A 41 -4.78 -16.57 7.38
C PHE A 41 -6.29 -16.81 7.17
N ILE A 42 -6.78 -16.48 5.98
CA ILE A 42 -8.18 -16.66 5.59
C ILE A 42 -8.31 -17.88 4.70
N ASP A 43 -7.69 -17.86 3.52
CA ASP A 43 -7.82 -18.97 2.58
C ASP A 43 -6.69 -18.98 1.53
N SER A 44 -6.64 -20.11 0.81
CA SER A 44 -5.81 -20.28 -0.39
C SER A 44 -6.73 -20.33 -1.61
N ILE A 45 -6.56 -19.39 -2.53
CA ILE A 45 -7.43 -19.17 -3.68
C ILE A 45 -6.75 -19.71 -4.93
N PRO A 46 -7.27 -20.79 -5.54
CA PRO A 46 -6.71 -21.33 -6.77
C PRO A 46 -7.04 -20.39 -7.94
N LEU A 47 -6.05 -20.16 -8.79
CA LEU A 47 -6.21 -19.49 -10.07
C LEU A 47 -6.57 -20.53 -11.13
N ASP A 48 -7.46 -20.18 -12.04
CA ASP A 48 -7.82 -21.03 -13.16
C ASP A 48 -6.72 -21.14 -14.24
N GLY A 49 -6.99 -21.85 -15.34
CA GLY A 49 -6.04 -22.02 -16.44
C GLY A 49 -5.70 -20.73 -17.20
N GLN A 50 -6.35 -19.61 -16.87
CA GLN A 50 -6.12 -18.29 -17.46
C GLN A 50 -5.54 -17.31 -16.40
N GLY A 51 -5.37 -17.76 -15.15
CA GLY A 51 -4.90 -16.93 -14.04
C GLY A 51 -6.00 -16.09 -13.41
N CYS A 52 -7.29 -16.40 -13.68
CA CYS A 52 -8.42 -15.71 -13.09
C CYS A 52 -8.81 -16.32 -11.74
N PHE A 53 -9.38 -15.50 -10.86
CA PHE A 53 -9.92 -15.92 -9.58
C PHE A 53 -11.10 -15.05 -9.17
N SER A 54 -11.95 -15.57 -8.28
CA SER A 54 -12.97 -14.81 -7.55
C SER A 54 -13.21 -15.48 -6.21
N TYR A 55 -13.20 -14.68 -5.14
CA TYR A 55 -13.40 -15.16 -3.78
C TYR A 55 -14.20 -14.16 -2.97
N THR A 56 -15.25 -14.64 -2.29
CA THR A 56 -16.09 -13.82 -1.41
C THR A 56 -15.81 -14.15 0.04
N TYR A 57 -15.48 -13.14 0.83
CA TYR A 57 -15.21 -13.28 2.26
C TYR A 57 -16.20 -12.47 3.10
N ARG A 58 -16.72 -13.11 4.14
CA ARG A 58 -17.54 -12.45 5.15
C ARG A 58 -16.66 -11.79 6.20
N MET A 59 -16.58 -10.46 6.18
CA MET A 59 -15.73 -9.71 7.10
C MET A 59 -16.51 -9.25 8.34
N PRO A 60 -15.97 -9.44 9.55
CA PRO A 60 -16.61 -9.01 10.79
C PRO A 60 -16.56 -7.49 10.98
N TYR A 61 -15.56 -6.85 10.40
CA TYR A 61 -15.32 -5.39 10.40
C TYR A 61 -14.45 -5.01 9.21
N ARG A 62 -14.39 -3.72 8.87
CA ARG A 62 -13.47 -3.23 7.84
C ARG A 62 -12.03 -3.44 8.28
N SER A 63 -11.24 -4.07 7.43
CA SER A 63 -9.85 -4.43 7.71
C SER A 63 -9.01 -4.38 6.44
N PHE A 64 -7.71 -4.45 6.61
CA PHE A 64 -6.76 -4.64 5.52
C PHE A 64 -6.65 -6.11 5.17
N TYR A 65 -6.61 -6.39 3.88
CA TYR A 65 -6.44 -7.76 3.37
C TYR A 65 -5.22 -7.82 2.46
N ASN A 66 -4.37 -8.79 2.75
CA ASN A 66 -3.16 -9.08 2.01
C ASN A 66 -3.42 -10.24 1.05
N LEU A 67 -3.30 -9.98 -0.27
CA LEU A 67 -3.29 -11.02 -1.30
C LEU A 67 -1.85 -11.20 -1.77
N HIS A 68 -1.30 -12.42 -1.64
CA HIS A 68 0.12 -12.64 -1.92
C HIS A 68 0.40 -13.95 -2.66
N THR A 69 1.51 -13.95 -3.40
CA THR A 69 2.08 -15.13 -4.05
C THR A 69 3.28 -15.68 -3.27
N THR A 70 4.00 -14.80 -2.59
CA THR A 70 5.08 -15.07 -1.63
C THR A 70 5.06 -13.99 -0.55
N ALA A 71 5.87 -14.14 0.51
CA ALA A 71 5.97 -13.14 1.59
C ALA A 71 6.36 -11.73 1.10
N ASP A 72 7.15 -11.64 0.02
CA ASP A 72 7.66 -10.38 -0.51
C ASP A 72 6.90 -9.90 -1.77
N ASN A 73 5.95 -10.69 -2.27
CA ASN A 73 5.20 -10.38 -3.49
C ASN A 73 3.70 -10.36 -3.22
N TYR A 74 3.22 -9.22 -2.74
CA TYR A 74 1.89 -9.04 -2.20
C TYR A 74 1.28 -7.69 -2.56
N ILE A 75 -0.03 -7.58 -2.38
CA ILE A 75 -0.80 -6.34 -2.43
C ILE A 75 -1.68 -6.23 -1.18
N VAL A 76 -1.93 -5.00 -0.74
CA VAL A 76 -2.84 -4.73 0.37
C VAL A 76 -4.07 -4.02 -0.16
N THR A 77 -5.25 -4.52 0.20
CA THR A 77 -6.55 -3.94 -0.12
C THR A 77 -7.29 -3.55 1.15
N LEU A 78 -8.27 -2.66 1.03
CA LEU A 78 -9.10 -2.16 2.13
C LEU A 78 -10.55 -2.06 1.65
N PRO A 79 -11.25 -3.19 1.46
CA PRO A 79 -12.63 -3.20 0.99
C PRO A 79 -13.63 -2.72 2.05
N ASP A 80 -14.76 -2.21 1.56
CA ASP A 80 -15.96 -2.00 2.36
C ASP A 80 -16.99 -3.11 2.12
N TYR A 81 -18.03 -3.14 2.94
CA TYR A 81 -19.14 -4.08 2.82
C TYR A 81 -19.85 -3.97 1.47
N GLY A 82 -19.99 -5.09 0.79
CA GLY A 82 -20.66 -5.21 -0.52
C GLY A 82 -19.79 -4.78 -1.70
N GLU A 83 -18.54 -4.42 -1.50
CA GLU A 83 -17.65 -4.05 -2.60
C GLU A 83 -17.05 -5.27 -3.30
N THR A 84 -16.73 -5.08 -4.55
CA THR A 84 -15.87 -5.98 -5.34
C THR A 84 -14.55 -5.28 -5.59
N VAL A 85 -13.45 -5.91 -5.15
CA VAL A 85 -12.08 -5.46 -5.42
C VAL A 85 -11.60 -6.22 -6.64
N ASP A 86 -11.50 -5.53 -7.77
CA ASP A 86 -10.98 -6.12 -9.01
C ASP A 86 -9.48 -5.84 -9.13
N VAL A 87 -8.68 -6.91 -9.24
CA VAL A 87 -7.21 -6.89 -9.19
C VAL A 87 -6.63 -7.48 -10.47
N HIS A 88 -5.80 -6.71 -11.15
CA HIS A 88 -5.00 -7.20 -12.26
C HIS A 88 -3.51 -7.02 -11.98
N GLY A 89 -2.70 -8.03 -12.28
CA GLY A 89 -1.26 -7.97 -12.03
C GLY A 89 -0.51 -9.12 -12.66
N ARG A 90 0.79 -9.21 -12.37
CA ARG A 90 1.66 -10.28 -12.87
C ARG A 90 2.16 -11.14 -11.73
N TRP A 91 2.19 -12.43 -11.93
CA TRP A 91 2.60 -13.43 -10.94
C TRP A 91 4.02 -13.22 -10.39
N ASP A 92 4.95 -12.92 -11.29
CA ASP A 92 6.37 -12.75 -10.96
C ASP A 92 6.68 -11.43 -10.23
N ASN A 93 5.78 -10.46 -10.30
CA ASN A 93 5.99 -9.11 -9.79
C ASN A 93 4.66 -8.43 -9.41
N LEU A 94 3.83 -9.11 -8.63
CA LEU A 94 2.49 -8.64 -8.27
C LEU A 94 2.55 -7.27 -7.58
N SER A 95 3.41 -7.12 -6.59
CA SER A 95 3.54 -5.88 -5.78
C SER A 95 3.87 -4.60 -6.56
N LEU A 96 4.49 -4.73 -7.74
CA LEU A 96 4.85 -3.57 -8.57
C LEU A 96 4.03 -3.44 -9.86
N SER A 97 3.27 -4.48 -10.24
CA SER A 97 2.54 -4.53 -11.51
C SER A 97 1.03 -4.40 -11.39
N TYR A 98 0.48 -4.48 -10.17
CA TYR A 98 -0.96 -4.55 -9.98
C TYR A 98 -1.68 -3.23 -10.19
N THR A 99 -2.95 -3.36 -10.59
CA THR A 99 -3.97 -2.32 -10.55
C THR A 99 -5.15 -2.78 -9.70
N VAL A 100 -5.91 -1.83 -9.15
CA VAL A 100 -7.09 -2.11 -8.34
C VAL A 100 -8.23 -1.21 -8.79
N GLU A 101 -9.43 -1.79 -8.93
CA GLU A 101 -10.68 -1.10 -9.23
C GLU A 101 -11.81 -1.58 -8.31
N GLY A 102 -12.96 -0.90 -8.33
CA GLY A 102 -14.21 -1.34 -7.68
C GLY A 102 -14.30 -1.07 -6.18
N SER A 103 -13.20 -0.69 -5.51
CA SER A 103 -13.16 -0.39 -4.07
C SER A 103 -12.40 0.93 -3.82
N PRO A 104 -13.08 2.02 -3.46
CA PRO A 104 -12.46 3.35 -3.31
C PRO A 104 -11.28 3.38 -2.32
N GLU A 105 -11.40 2.75 -1.16
CA GLU A 105 -10.33 2.71 -0.15
C GLU A 105 -9.15 1.83 -0.62
N SER A 106 -9.41 0.74 -1.36
CA SER A 106 -8.36 -0.07 -1.97
C SER A 106 -7.63 0.69 -3.08
N VAL A 107 -8.35 1.51 -3.86
CA VAL A 107 -7.76 2.40 -4.87
C VAL A 107 -6.87 3.47 -4.21
N LEU A 108 -7.27 4.04 -3.07
CA LEU A 108 -6.43 4.98 -2.30
C LEU A 108 -5.12 4.32 -1.85
N LEU A 109 -5.18 3.09 -1.33
CA LEU A 109 -3.98 2.34 -0.96
C LEU A 109 -3.08 2.04 -2.16
N TRP A 110 -3.67 1.66 -3.28
CA TRP A 110 -2.94 1.45 -4.53
C TRP A 110 -2.23 2.72 -4.98
N GLN A 111 -2.91 3.88 -4.99
CA GLN A 111 -2.31 5.17 -5.36
C GLN A 111 -1.12 5.53 -4.44
N LEU A 112 -1.29 5.38 -3.12
CA LEU A 112 -0.23 5.58 -2.15
C LEU A 112 0.96 4.66 -2.42
N GLN A 113 0.71 3.38 -2.74
CA GLN A 113 1.75 2.41 -3.04
C GLN A 113 2.47 2.72 -4.35
N GLN A 114 1.74 3.09 -5.42
CA GLN A 114 2.35 3.45 -6.70
C GLN A 114 3.28 4.66 -6.55
N TYR A 115 2.83 5.70 -5.83
CA TYR A 115 3.66 6.87 -5.58
C TYR A 115 4.95 6.53 -4.83
N THR A 116 4.85 5.71 -3.77
CA THR A 116 6.04 5.29 -3.01
C THR A 116 6.95 4.34 -3.80
N ASN A 117 6.40 3.52 -4.69
CA ASN A 117 7.17 2.66 -5.59
C ASN A 117 8.00 3.47 -6.60
N GLU A 118 7.49 4.59 -7.10
CA GLU A 118 8.27 5.50 -7.97
C GLU A 118 9.51 6.03 -7.27
N GLY A 119 9.38 6.45 -6.01
CA GLY A 119 10.52 6.87 -5.20
C GLY A 119 11.53 5.75 -4.95
N ALA A 120 11.07 4.52 -4.71
CA ALA A 120 11.94 3.36 -4.55
C ALA A 120 12.73 3.03 -5.84
N ARG A 121 12.08 3.16 -7.02
CA ARG A 121 12.77 2.99 -8.32
C ARG A 121 13.86 4.04 -8.52
N LEU A 122 13.54 5.31 -8.28
CA LEU A 122 14.54 6.37 -8.35
C LEU A 122 15.72 6.11 -7.39
N LEU A 123 15.45 5.67 -6.17
CA LEU A 123 16.49 5.33 -5.20
C LEU A 123 17.42 4.23 -5.75
N ALA A 124 16.87 3.18 -6.34
CA ALA A 124 17.66 2.12 -6.98
C ALA A 124 18.55 2.67 -8.09
N ASP A 125 18.02 3.51 -8.98
CA ASP A 125 18.77 4.15 -10.07
C ASP A 125 19.92 5.05 -9.54
N LEU A 126 19.70 5.76 -8.44
CA LEU A 126 20.74 6.57 -7.80
C LEU A 126 21.87 5.73 -7.21
N VAL A 127 21.52 4.60 -6.58
CA VAL A 127 22.49 3.62 -6.05
C VAL A 127 23.31 3.03 -7.19
N ASP A 128 22.66 2.54 -8.25
CA ASP A 128 23.33 1.97 -9.42
C ASP A 128 24.25 2.99 -10.11
N THR A 129 23.78 4.23 -10.25
CA THR A 129 24.59 5.33 -10.78
C THR A 129 25.86 5.56 -9.94
N THR A 130 25.72 5.56 -8.61
CA THR A 130 26.84 5.78 -7.70
C THR A 130 27.84 4.64 -7.79
N ASN A 131 27.36 3.41 -7.78
CA ASN A 131 28.19 2.21 -7.90
C ASN A 131 28.95 2.17 -9.24
N HIS A 132 28.27 2.52 -10.33
CA HIS A 132 28.90 2.61 -11.66
C HIS A 132 30.06 3.61 -11.70
N TYR A 133 29.90 4.80 -11.12
CA TYR A 133 30.97 5.79 -11.08
C TYR A 133 32.16 5.37 -10.20
N GLN A 134 31.90 4.63 -9.11
CA GLN A 134 32.94 4.04 -8.27
C GLN A 134 33.74 2.98 -9.07
N GLN A 135 33.07 2.16 -9.86
CA GLN A 135 33.73 1.19 -10.72
C GLN A 135 34.59 1.87 -11.79
N LEU A 136 34.09 2.93 -12.44
CA LEU A 136 34.86 3.69 -13.42
C LEU A 136 36.13 4.33 -12.81
N LEU A 137 36.07 4.76 -11.54
CA LEU A 137 37.24 5.24 -10.82
C LEU A 137 38.27 4.14 -10.61
N GLN A 138 37.83 2.96 -10.16
CA GLN A 138 38.72 1.80 -9.97
C GLN A 138 39.38 1.37 -11.27
N ASP A 139 38.66 1.46 -12.40
CA ASP A 139 39.16 1.18 -13.73
C ASP A 139 40.10 2.29 -14.30
N GLY A 140 40.30 3.40 -13.58
CA GLY A 140 41.08 4.56 -14.03
C GLY A 140 40.44 5.35 -15.17
N LYS A 141 39.13 5.18 -15.42
CA LYS A 141 38.38 5.82 -16.51
C LYS A 141 37.85 7.21 -16.16
N VAL A 142 37.73 7.52 -14.88
CA VAL A 142 37.30 8.82 -14.37
C VAL A 142 38.17 9.27 -13.20
N SER A 143 38.21 10.56 -12.92
CA SER A 143 38.91 11.13 -11.76
C SER A 143 38.07 11.08 -10.50
N GLN A 144 38.71 11.15 -9.32
CA GLN A 144 38.01 11.29 -8.04
C GLN A 144 37.08 12.52 -8.04
N ALA A 145 37.50 13.64 -8.62
CA ALA A 145 36.67 14.82 -8.73
C ALA A 145 35.38 14.60 -9.51
N ALA A 146 35.40 13.76 -10.55
CA ALA A 146 34.19 13.38 -11.29
C ALA A 146 33.23 12.50 -10.43
N VAL A 147 33.76 11.57 -9.65
CA VAL A 147 32.97 10.77 -8.70
C VAL A 147 32.33 11.66 -7.64
N ASP A 148 33.10 12.58 -7.05
CA ASP A 148 32.60 13.53 -6.03
C ASP A 148 31.49 14.46 -6.60
N ALA A 149 31.66 14.92 -7.84
CA ALA A 149 30.64 15.71 -8.52
C ALA A 149 29.36 14.90 -8.75
N LYS A 150 29.50 13.66 -9.22
CA LYS A 150 28.35 12.78 -9.43
C LYS A 150 27.64 12.46 -8.11
N LYS A 151 28.40 12.17 -7.04
CA LYS A 151 27.84 11.93 -5.72
C LYS A 151 27.04 13.14 -5.21
N ARG A 152 27.57 14.36 -5.32
CA ARG A 152 26.80 15.56 -4.93
C ARG A 152 25.49 15.69 -5.70
N PHE A 153 25.50 15.36 -6.99
CA PHE A 153 24.31 15.39 -7.82
C PHE A 153 23.29 14.33 -7.38
N THR A 154 23.70 13.07 -7.18
CA THR A 154 22.81 12.00 -6.70
C THR A 154 22.29 12.27 -5.29
N ASP A 155 23.11 12.83 -4.39
CA ASP A 155 22.71 13.26 -3.04
C ASP A 155 21.65 14.39 -3.09
N SER A 156 21.68 15.27 -4.10
CA SER A 156 20.65 16.29 -4.31
C SER A 156 19.34 15.65 -4.72
N LEU A 157 19.37 14.80 -5.75
CA LEU A 157 18.17 14.10 -6.22
C LEU A 157 17.53 13.23 -5.13
N TYR A 158 18.36 12.58 -4.30
CA TYR A 158 17.86 11.81 -3.13
C TYR A 158 17.10 12.71 -2.14
N ARG A 159 17.64 13.90 -1.81
CA ARG A 159 16.96 14.82 -0.88
C ARG A 159 15.65 15.34 -1.46
N ASP A 160 15.69 15.76 -2.74
CA ASP A 160 14.51 16.29 -3.41
C ASP A 160 13.38 15.24 -3.48
N GLU A 161 13.74 13.99 -3.80
CA GLU A 161 12.76 12.89 -3.84
C GLU A 161 12.21 12.56 -2.44
N ARG A 162 13.09 12.47 -1.44
CA ARG A 162 12.65 12.23 -0.06
C ARG A 162 11.66 13.29 0.41
N ASP A 163 11.93 14.55 0.12
CA ASP A 163 11.08 15.66 0.54
C ASP A 163 9.75 15.65 -0.23
N ARG A 164 9.75 15.29 -1.52
CA ARG A 164 8.55 15.05 -2.34
C ARG A 164 7.70 13.89 -1.81
N GLN A 165 8.31 12.76 -1.45
CA GLN A 165 7.63 11.61 -0.87
C GLN A 165 7.00 11.97 0.49
N ARG A 166 7.71 12.74 1.29
CA ARG A 166 7.25 13.22 2.58
C ARG A 166 6.03 14.14 2.42
N GLU A 167 6.10 15.13 1.55
CA GLU A 167 5.00 16.05 1.26
C GLU A 167 3.75 15.28 0.81
N TYR A 168 3.91 14.36 -0.15
CA TYR A 168 2.80 13.53 -0.61
C TYR A 168 2.13 12.74 0.51
N VAL A 169 2.90 12.12 1.41
CA VAL A 169 2.34 11.33 2.51
C VAL A 169 1.61 12.22 3.53
N TYR A 170 2.11 13.43 3.80
CA TYR A 170 1.42 14.38 4.65
C TYR A 170 0.09 14.83 4.03
N ASP A 171 0.10 15.19 2.75
CA ASP A 171 -1.10 15.59 2.00
C ASP A 171 -2.13 14.45 1.94
N PHE A 172 -1.64 13.21 1.71
CA PHE A 172 -2.50 12.02 1.72
C PHE A 172 -3.23 11.85 3.06
N VAL A 173 -2.51 12.00 4.17
CA VAL A 173 -3.11 11.91 5.52
C VAL A 173 -4.13 13.02 5.74
N ASP A 174 -3.82 14.27 5.40
CA ASP A 174 -4.72 15.41 5.60
C ASP A 174 -6.01 15.27 4.79
N GLN A 175 -5.90 14.90 3.53
CA GLN A 175 -7.04 14.71 2.63
C GLN A 175 -7.92 13.51 2.99
N ASN A 176 -7.35 12.47 3.62
CA ASN A 176 -8.01 11.20 3.90
C ASN A 176 -8.13 10.88 5.41
N ARG A 177 -8.09 11.88 6.28
CA ARG A 177 -8.00 11.73 7.76
C ARG A 177 -9.01 10.77 8.39
N GLY A 178 -10.17 10.55 7.77
CA GLY A 178 -11.18 9.60 8.24
C GLY A 178 -11.11 8.21 7.59
N SER A 179 -10.07 7.92 6.80
CA SER A 179 -9.86 6.63 6.15
C SER A 179 -8.86 5.78 6.94
N LEU A 180 -9.15 4.48 7.05
CA LEU A 180 -8.18 3.51 7.61
C LEU A 180 -6.88 3.47 6.79
N SER A 181 -6.91 3.81 5.49
CA SER A 181 -5.72 3.86 4.63
C SER A 181 -4.61 4.76 5.18
N THR A 182 -4.97 5.78 5.99
CA THR A 182 -4.02 6.67 6.64
C THR A 182 -3.11 5.95 7.64
N LEU A 183 -3.56 4.84 8.23
CA LEU A 183 -2.70 4.01 9.09
C LEU A 183 -1.50 3.46 8.31
N ILE A 184 -1.69 3.04 7.06
CA ILE A 184 -0.60 2.58 6.21
C ILE A 184 0.32 3.76 5.84
N ALA A 185 -0.24 4.95 5.59
CA ALA A 185 0.53 6.13 5.24
C ALA A 185 1.47 6.58 6.37
N LEU A 186 1.04 6.52 7.64
CA LEU A 186 1.85 6.89 8.80
C LEU A 186 3.16 6.11 8.92
N TYR A 187 3.19 4.87 8.43
CA TYR A 187 4.35 3.98 8.52
C TYR A 187 5.17 3.90 7.22
N LYS A 188 4.84 4.73 6.21
CA LYS A 188 5.64 4.75 4.98
C LYS A 188 7.06 5.23 5.25
N THR A 189 8.00 4.57 4.58
CA THR A 189 9.44 4.86 4.68
C THR A 189 10.01 5.21 3.29
N PHE A 190 11.11 5.95 3.30
CA PHE A 190 11.97 6.14 2.14
C PHE A 190 13.41 5.82 2.55
N ASN A 191 14.01 4.83 1.90
CA ASN A 191 15.33 4.31 2.29
C ASN A 191 15.42 3.99 3.80
N ASP A 192 14.48 3.16 4.28
CA ASP A 192 14.34 2.70 5.67
C ASP A 192 14.16 3.82 6.72
N ARG A 193 13.90 5.05 6.28
CA ARG A 193 13.62 6.19 7.17
C ARG A 193 12.16 6.56 7.08
N ALA A 194 11.50 6.65 8.25
CA ALA A 194 10.11 7.09 8.32
C ALA A 194 9.93 8.47 7.66
N LEU A 195 8.91 8.58 6.80
CA LEU A 195 8.54 9.83 6.15
C LEU A 195 7.83 10.76 7.14
N ILE A 196 7.05 10.22 8.07
CA ILE A 196 6.43 10.96 9.18
C ILE A 196 7.17 10.61 10.47
N ASN A 197 7.76 11.61 11.10
CA ASN A 197 8.45 11.43 12.38
C ASN A 197 7.50 11.78 13.54
N PRO A 198 7.03 10.81 14.34
CA PRO A 198 6.09 11.08 15.44
C PRO A 198 6.67 11.92 16.58
N ARG A 199 7.99 12.18 16.57
CA ARG A 199 8.70 12.92 17.62
C ARG A 199 8.87 14.40 17.31
N ASP A 200 8.57 14.86 16.11
CA ASP A 200 8.52 16.28 15.78
C ASP A 200 7.07 16.80 15.79
N SER A 201 6.90 18.11 15.92
CA SER A 201 5.57 18.72 16.08
C SER A 201 4.63 18.49 14.89
N VAL A 202 5.19 18.40 13.68
CA VAL A 202 4.40 18.18 12.46
C VAL A 202 3.93 16.73 12.38
N GLY A 203 4.83 15.78 12.66
CA GLY A 203 4.48 14.37 12.71
C GLY A 203 3.51 14.06 13.86
N GLU A 204 3.72 14.61 15.07
CA GLU A 204 2.78 14.48 16.19
C GLU A 204 1.36 14.97 15.79
N GLN A 205 1.28 16.12 15.11
CA GLN A 205 0.01 16.63 14.62
C GLN A 205 -0.63 15.69 13.59
N CYS A 206 0.17 15.09 12.70
CA CYS A 206 -0.30 14.13 11.71
C CYS A 206 -0.91 12.88 12.40
N TYR A 207 -0.23 12.30 13.39
CA TYR A 207 -0.75 11.18 14.18
C TYR A 207 -2.03 11.54 14.93
N ARG A 208 -2.14 12.76 15.46
CA ARG A 208 -3.34 13.26 16.13
C ARG A 208 -4.50 13.37 15.14
N THR A 209 -4.27 13.96 13.97
CA THR A 209 -5.28 14.10 12.89
C THR A 209 -5.87 12.74 12.50
N VAL A 210 -5.02 11.73 12.30
CA VAL A 210 -5.47 10.37 11.98
C VAL A 210 -6.28 9.78 13.14
N ARG A 211 -5.81 9.90 14.36
CA ARG A 211 -6.51 9.37 15.55
C ARG A 211 -7.91 9.97 15.69
N GLU A 212 -8.02 11.28 15.62
CA GLU A 212 -9.31 11.99 15.73
C GLU A 212 -10.25 11.60 14.59
N GLY A 213 -9.76 11.57 13.34
CA GLY A 213 -10.58 11.20 12.18
C GLY A 213 -11.07 9.75 12.22
N LEU A 214 -10.26 8.83 12.66
CA LEU A 214 -10.65 7.42 12.80
C LEU A 214 -11.61 7.20 13.99
N GLN A 215 -11.41 7.89 15.12
CA GLN A 215 -12.32 7.85 16.26
C GLN A 215 -13.69 8.42 15.92
N GLU A 216 -13.76 9.44 15.08
CA GLU A 216 -15.01 10.01 14.59
C GLU A 216 -15.76 9.04 13.67
N ARG A 217 -15.05 8.43 12.70
CA ARG A 217 -15.67 7.64 11.63
C ARG A 217 -15.83 6.16 11.99
N TYR A 218 -14.88 5.57 12.71
CA TYR A 218 -14.81 4.14 13.02
C TYR A 218 -14.46 3.87 14.50
N PRO A 219 -15.22 4.40 15.49
CA PRO A 219 -14.86 4.31 16.92
C PRO A 219 -14.74 2.86 17.42
N ASP A 220 -15.52 1.97 16.85
CA ASP A 220 -15.60 0.55 17.25
C ASP A 220 -14.68 -0.37 16.44
N ASN A 221 -14.00 0.13 15.42
CA ASN A 221 -13.12 -0.69 14.60
C ASN A 221 -11.87 -1.10 15.40
N PRO A 222 -11.45 -2.38 15.35
CA PRO A 222 -10.28 -2.87 16.08
C PRO A 222 -8.99 -2.11 15.75
N HIS A 223 -8.75 -1.72 14.50
CA HIS A 223 -7.59 -0.92 14.10
C HIS A 223 -7.59 0.47 14.75
N THR A 224 -8.75 1.12 14.82
CA THR A 224 -8.91 2.42 15.50
C THR A 224 -8.61 2.30 16.98
N ARG A 225 -9.15 1.29 17.63
CA ARG A 225 -8.93 1.05 19.08
C ARG A 225 -7.47 0.74 19.40
N HIS A 226 -6.83 -0.07 18.57
CA HIS A 226 -5.42 -0.40 18.74
C HIS A 226 -4.52 0.83 18.55
N PHE A 227 -4.80 1.64 17.53
CA PHE A 227 -4.05 2.87 17.26
C PHE A 227 -4.25 3.96 18.33
N ALA A 228 -5.35 3.93 19.08
CA ALA A 228 -5.66 4.90 20.14
C ALA A 228 -4.95 4.62 21.49
N GLN A 229 -4.38 3.42 21.66
CA GLN A 229 -3.62 3.02 22.88
C GLN A 229 -2.23 3.62 22.89
#